data_531b8f70e4387b0f54681dae9b1d0da2
#
_entry.id   531b8f70e4387b0f54681dae9b1d0da2
#
_cell.length_a   1.000
_cell.length_b   1.000
_cell.length_c   1.000
_cell.angle_alpha   90.00
_cell.angle_beta   90.00
_cell.angle_gamma   90.00
#
_symmetry.space_group_name_H-M   'P 1'
#
loop_
_entity.id
_entity.type
_entity.pdbx_description
1 polymer ?
#
loop_
_entity_poly.entity_id
_entity_poly.type
_entity_poly.pdbx_seq_one_letter_code
_entity_poly.pdbx_strand_id
1 'polypeptide(L)'
;MLPWLTLLTLLFLPSSFSSSFIGRQSKHHRWLGSGKFEGDIIGVSYEDFDQSGLMTRSSVRNKHLLWENGEVPYEMSPMFHAQERQIIQRAIRTIEENSCIRFVPRTGQADYLVLSDEHGCFSMVGRMKGRQVISLGSGCLYREVIVHELLHALGFWHEQSRTDRDLFVRIRKENVISSKRPLHPFVHLLIDLR
;
A
#
# COMPACT_ATOMS: atom_id res chain seq x y z
N MET A 1 -3.20 72.31 -29.16
CA MET A 1 -4.32 71.42 -28.93
C MET A 1 -3.75 70.02 -28.62
N LEU A 2 -3.59 69.70 -27.37
CA LEU A 2 -3.11 68.40 -26.90
C LEU A 2 -4.29 67.47 -26.59
N PRO A 3 -4.19 66.15 -26.83
CA PRO A 3 -4.98 65.19 -26.07
C PRO A 3 -4.11 64.33 -25.16
N TRP A 4 -4.68 64.07 -24.07
CA TRP A 4 -4.30 63.33 -22.86
C TRP A 4 -3.82 61.92 -23.11
N LEU A 5 -2.62 61.63 -22.61
CA LEU A 5 -2.16 60.26 -22.35
C LEU A 5 -2.54 59.91 -20.91
N THR A 6 -3.51 59.05 -20.73
CA THR A 6 -3.79 58.38 -19.44
C THR A 6 -2.94 57.14 -19.34
N LEU A 7 -2.01 57.21 -18.40
CA LEU A 7 -1.13 56.11 -18.00
C LEU A 7 -1.95 55.09 -17.18
N LEU A 8 -2.27 53.96 -17.77
CA LEU A 8 -2.85 52.80 -17.04
C LEU A 8 -1.73 51.97 -16.43
N THR A 9 -1.40 52.23 -15.19
CA THR A 9 -0.53 51.37 -14.40
C THR A 9 -1.34 50.14 -13.96
N LEU A 10 -1.17 49.02 -14.66
CA LEU A 10 -1.62 47.71 -14.24
C LEU A 10 -0.74 47.25 -13.05
N LEU A 11 -1.29 47.37 -11.86
CA LEU A 11 -0.79 46.72 -10.64
C LEU A 11 -0.91 45.20 -10.80
N PHE A 12 0.17 44.54 -11.14
CA PHE A 12 0.29 43.10 -10.95
C PHE A 12 0.38 42.81 -9.43
N LEU A 13 -0.73 42.45 -8.85
CA LEU A 13 -0.76 41.80 -7.54
C LEU A 13 -0.23 40.37 -7.73
N PRO A 14 0.78 39.92 -7.01
CA PRO A 14 1.12 38.51 -6.98
C PRO A 14 -0.05 37.78 -6.31
N SER A 15 -0.74 36.94 -7.07
CA SER A 15 -1.69 35.99 -6.52
C SER A 15 -0.92 35.08 -5.55
N SER A 16 -1.15 35.32 -4.25
CA SER A 16 -0.72 34.44 -3.20
C SER A 16 -1.35 33.05 -3.45
N PHE A 17 -0.54 32.17 -4.02
CA PHE A 17 -0.83 30.74 -4.06
C PHE A 17 -0.86 30.27 -2.61
N SER A 18 -2.09 30.23 -2.07
CA SER A 18 -2.34 29.75 -0.73
C SER A 18 -1.94 28.28 -0.63
N SER A 19 -0.93 28.05 0.18
CA SER A 19 -0.34 26.77 0.52
C SER A 19 -1.34 25.88 1.27
N SER A 20 -2.33 25.34 0.55
CA SER A 20 -3.26 24.33 1.10
C SER A 20 -2.72 22.89 0.98
N PHE A 21 -1.46 22.72 0.57
CA PHE A 21 -0.85 21.40 0.40
C PHE A 21 -0.24 20.79 1.67
N ILE A 22 -0.16 21.55 2.78
CA ILE A 22 0.52 21.09 4.02
C ILE A 22 -0.35 20.13 4.86
N GLY A 23 -1.66 20.08 4.63
CA GLY A 23 -2.59 19.28 5.45
C GLY A 23 -2.64 17.76 5.14
N ARG A 24 -2.07 17.29 4.02
CA ARG A 24 -2.18 15.88 3.59
C ARG A 24 -1.02 14.98 4.04
N GLN A 25 0.09 15.51 4.48
CA GLN A 25 1.28 14.73 4.84
C GLN A 25 1.17 13.98 6.18
N SER A 26 0.27 14.35 7.09
CA SER A 26 0.24 13.76 8.43
C SER A 26 -0.37 12.35 8.52
N LYS A 27 -1.08 11.88 7.49
CA LYS A 27 -1.74 10.57 7.50
C LYS A 27 -0.84 9.40 7.07
N HIS A 28 0.20 9.66 6.28
CA HIS A 28 1.14 8.63 5.80
C HIS A 28 2.17 8.17 6.84
N HIS A 29 2.37 8.92 7.94
CA HIS A 29 3.41 8.60 8.93
C HIS A 29 3.03 7.49 9.93
N ARG A 30 1.80 6.99 9.93
CA ARG A 30 1.36 5.95 10.88
C ARG A 30 1.99 4.57 10.64
N TRP A 31 2.56 4.34 9.48
CA TRP A 31 3.22 3.07 9.12
C TRP A 31 4.64 2.97 9.68
N LEU A 32 5.29 4.13 9.87
CA LEU A 32 6.62 4.23 10.44
C LEU A 32 6.56 4.02 11.97
N GLY A 33 6.75 2.80 12.42
CA GLY A 33 6.70 2.44 13.83
C GLY A 33 5.59 1.46 14.19
N SER A 34 4.96 0.86 13.20
CA SER A 34 3.91 -0.16 13.38
C SER A 34 4.40 -1.42 14.09
N GLY A 35 5.73 -1.66 14.16
CA GLY A 35 6.32 -2.90 14.64
C GLY A 35 6.22 -4.08 13.65
N LYS A 36 5.69 -3.83 12.45
CA LYS A 36 5.52 -4.82 11.38
C LYS A 36 6.74 -4.83 10.46
N PHE A 37 6.96 -5.94 9.77
CA PHE A 37 8.00 -6.04 8.75
C PHE A 37 7.70 -5.04 7.62
N GLU A 38 8.68 -4.23 7.25
CA GLU A 38 8.58 -3.17 6.24
C GLU A 38 7.37 -2.21 6.41
N GLY A 39 6.73 -2.19 7.59
CA GLY A 39 5.68 -1.24 7.96
C GLY A 39 4.26 -1.81 7.93
N ASP A 40 3.98 -2.81 7.13
CA ASP A 40 2.63 -3.33 6.85
C ASP A 40 2.54 -4.86 6.71
N ILE A 41 3.66 -5.57 6.63
CA ILE A 41 3.67 -7.04 6.55
C ILE A 41 3.73 -7.65 7.95
N ILE A 42 2.84 -8.60 8.24
CA ILE A 42 2.79 -9.35 9.50
C ILE A 42 3.12 -10.82 9.29
N GLY A 43 3.48 -11.52 10.39
CA GLY A 43 3.79 -12.95 10.37
C GLY A 43 5.17 -13.30 9.82
N VAL A 44 6.05 -12.30 9.67
CA VAL A 44 7.42 -12.47 9.19
C VAL A 44 8.35 -11.68 10.10
N SER A 45 9.52 -12.26 10.44
CA SER A 45 10.63 -11.54 11.05
C SER A 45 11.73 -11.24 10.02
N TYR A 46 12.62 -10.29 10.34
CA TYR A 46 13.78 -10.01 9.48
C TYR A 46 14.74 -11.21 9.40
N GLU A 47 14.81 -12.01 10.46
CA GLU A 47 15.65 -13.20 10.51
C GLU A 47 15.10 -14.31 9.61
N ASP A 48 13.79 -14.54 9.61
CA ASP A 48 13.12 -15.48 8.72
C ASP A 48 13.28 -15.09 7.25
N PHE A 49 13.27 -13.79 6.99
CA PHE A 49 13.37 -13.25 5.65
C PHE A 49 14.77 -13.42 5.05
N ASP A 50 15.83 -13.15 5.84
CA ASP A 50 17.23 -13.29 5.38
C ASP A 50 17.58 -14.75 5.11
N GLN A 51 17.16 -15.68 5.98
CA GLN A 51 17.44 -17.12 5.83
C GLN A 51 16.73 -17.76 4.63
N SER A 52 15.58 -17.23 4.21
CA SER A 52 14.77 -17.83 3.15
C SER A 52 15.24 -17.51 1.73
N GLY A 53 16.20 -16.58 1.56
CA GLY A 53 16.67 -16.11 0.24
C GLY A 53 15.56 -15.50 -0.62
N LEU A 54 14.50 -14.99 0.02
CA LEU A 54 13.26 -14.52 -0.61
C LEU A 54 13.45 -13.28 -1.50
N MET A 55 14.57 -12.58 -1.34
CA MET A 55 14.79 -11.24 -1.92
C MET A 55 15.06 -11.19 -3.43
N THR A 56 15.18 -12.32 -4.11
CA THR A 56 15.49 -12.29 -5.55
C THR A 56 14.26 -12.06 -6.45
N ARG A 57 13.05 -12.05 -5.87
CA ARG A 57 11.78 -11.88 -6.63
C ARG A 57 10.71 -11.23 -5.75
N SER A 58 9.79 -10.50 -6.38
CA SER A 58 8.66 -9.84 -5.70
C SER A 58 7.56 -10.78 -5.21
N SER A 59 7.63 -12.08 -5.53
CA SER A 59 6.57 -13.04 -5.18
C SER A 59 7.09 -14.27 -4.47
N VAL A 60 6.23 -14.89 -3.68
CA VAL A 60 6.51 -16.15 -2.99
C VAL A 60 6.87 -17.26 -3.98
N ARG A 61 7.90 -18.04 -3.65
CA ARG A 61 8.34 -19.19 -4.44
C ARG A 61 7.61 -20.48 -4.05
N ASN A 62 7.18 -20.54 -2.78
CA ASN A 62 6.51 -21.70 -2.23
C ASN A 62 5.07 -21.78 -2.77
N LYS A 63 4.80 -22.80 -3.57
CA LYS A 63 3.48 -23.02 -4.15
C LYS A 63 2.37 -23.24 -3.11
N HIS A 64 2.72 -23.68 -1.89
CA HIS A 64 1.75 -23.83 -0.81
C HIS A 64 1.21 -22.50 -0.28
N LEU A 65 1.91 -21.39 -0.55
CA LEU A 65 1.48 -20.04 -0.22
C LEU A 65 0.65 -19.39 -1.35
N LEU A 66 0.36 -20.11 -2.42
CA LEU A 66 -0.51 -19.63 -3.48
C LEU A 66 -1.94 -20.10 -3.23
N TRP A 67 -2.89 -19.27 -3.62
CA TRP A 67 -4.31 -19.62 -3.60
C TRP A 67 -4.62 -20.62 -4.71
N GLU A 68 -5.26 -21.71 -4.34
CA GLU A 68 -5.58 -22.79 -5.28
C GLU A 68 -6.50 -22.29 -6.41
N ASN A 69 -6.14 -22.61 -7.64
CA ASN A 69 -6.86 -22.18 -8.84
C ASN A 69 -7.04 -20.65 -8.96
N GLY A 70 -6.29 -19.85 -8.18
CA GLY A 70 -6.45 -18.40 -8.13
C GLY A 70 -7.74 -17.94 -7.42
N GLU A 71 -8.44 -18.84 -6.73
CA GLU A 71 -9.66 -18.52 -6.00
C GLU A 71 -9.32 -18.11 -4.55
N VAL A 72 -9.81 -16.93 -4.14
CA VAL A 72 -9.54 -16.30 -2.85
C VAL A 72 -10.85 -16.12 -2.09
N PRO A 73 -11.21 -17.05 -1.19
CA PRO A 73 -12.39 -16.90 -0.35
C PRO A 73 -12.21 -15.75 0.63
N TYR A 74 -13.22 -14.91 0.77
CA TYR A 74 -13.12 -13.78 1.71
C TYR A 74 -14.42 -13.47 2.44
N GLU A 75 -14.26 -12.87 3.61
CA GLU A 75 -15.32 -12.22 4.39
C GLU A 75 -14.98 -10.76 4.56
N MET A 76 -15.99 -9.91 4.63
CA MET A 76 -15.83 -8.48 4.87
C MET A 76 -16.48 -8.11 6.19
N SER A 77 -15.71 -7.46 7.08
CA SER A 77 -16.21 -6.99 8.37
C SER A 77 -17.55 -6.25 8.23
N PRO A 78 -18.54 -6.53 9.09
CA PRO A 78 -19.79 -5.78 9.12
C PRO A 78 -19.60 -4.30 9.49
N MET A 79 -18.47 -3.94 10.08
CA MET A 79 -18.16 -2.56 10.49
C MET A 79 -17.96 -1.60 9.30
N PHE A 80 -17.59 -2.12 8.13
CA PHE A 80 -17.48 -1.28 6.95
C PHE A 80 -18.83 -0.74 6.49
N HIS A 81 -18.93 0.56 6.35
CA HIS A 81 -20.11 1.23 5.79
C HIS A 81 -20.26 0.97 4.28
N ALA A 82 -21.43 1.26 3.73
CA ALA A 82 -21.73 0.97 2.33
C ALA A 82 -20.72 1.58 1.32
N GLN A 83 -20.28 2.81 1.57
CA GLN A 83 -19.30 3.50 0.72
C GLN A 83 -17.92 2.83 0.78
N GLU A 84 -17.49 2.42 1.97
CA GLU A 84 -16.22 1.72 2.19
C GLU A 84 -16.21 0.36 1.50
N ARG A 85 -17.31 -0.39 1.63
CA ARG A 85 -17.49 -1.66 0.90
C ARG A 85 -17.37 -1.47 -0.61
N GLN A 86 -17.91 -0.38 -1.16
CA GLN A 86 -17.79 -0.09 -2.59
C GLN A 86 -16.35 0.20 -3.01
N ILE A 87 -15.56 0.87 -2.15
CA ILE A 87 -14.13 1.12 -2.43
C ILE A 87 -13.37 -0.20 -2.42
N ILE A 88 -13.61 -1.04 -1.41
CA ILE A 88 -13.00 -2.39 -1.31
C ILE A 88 -13.36 -3.23 -2.55
N GLN A 89 -14.62 -3.27 -2.92
CA GLN A 89 -15.06 -4.02 -4.10
C GLN A 89 -14.44 -3.51 -5.42
N ARG A 90 -14.21 -2.18 -5.54
CA ARG A 90 -13.49 -1.63 -6.70
C ARG A 90 -12.03 -2.07 -6.73
N ALA A 91 -11.36 -2.12 -5.58
CA ALA A 91 -10.00 -2.64 -5.48
C ALA A 91 -9.91 -4.12 -5.88
N ILE A 92 -10.84 -4.95 -5.39
CA ILE A 92 -10.98 -6.35 -5.77
C ILE A 92 -11.14 -6.48 -7.29
N ARG A 93 -12.10 -5.76 -7.89
CA ARG A 93 -12.30 -5.78 -9.34
C ARG A 93 -11.06 -5.38 -10.12
N THR A 94 -10.28 -4.41 -9.64
CA THR A 94 -9.03 -4.01 -10.30
C THR A 94 -8.07 -5.19 -10.44
N ILE A 95 -7.98 -6.06 -9.43
CA ILE A 95 -7.12 -7.26 -9.49
C ILE A 95 -7.73 -8.30 -10.43
N GLU A 96 -9.03 -8.56 -10.33
CA GLU A 96 -9.73 -9.56 -11.13
C GLU A 96 -9.72 -9.27 -12.64
N GLU A 97 -9.82 -7.99 -13.00
CA GLU A 97 -9.79 -7.53 -14.39
C GLU A 97 -8.38 -7.67 -15.03
N ASN A 98 -7.33 -7.69 -14.21
CA ASN A 98 -5.94 -7.71 -14.66
C ASN A 98 -5.20 -9.02 -14.35
N SER A 99 -5.92 -10.05 -13.88
CA SER A 99 -5.31 -11.32 -13.49
C SER A 99 -6.27 -12.51 -13.60
N CYS A 100 -5.75 -13.72 -13.35
CA CYS A 100 -6.55 -14.93 -13.19
C CYS A 100 -7.16 -15.08 -11.80
N ILE A 101 -6.91 -14.17 -10.87
CA ILE A 101 -7.42 -14.22 -9.51
C ILE A 101 -8.93 -13.93 -9.48
N ARG A 102 -9.65 -14.66 -8.62
CA ARG A 102 -11.06 -14.44 -8.34
C ARG A 102 -11.31 -14.42 -6.83
N PHE A 103 -11.86 -13.32 -6.35
CA PHE A 103 -12.27 -13.21 -4.96
C PHE A 103 -13.72 -13.67 -4.82
N VAL A 104 -13.95 -14.68 -4.01
CA VAL A 104 -15.28 -15.29 -3.83
C VAL A 104 -15.77 -15.12 -2.38
N PRO A 105 -17.07 -14.87 -2.17
CA PRO A 105 -17.62 -14.89 -0.82
C PRO A 105 -17.36 -16.26 -0.18
N ARG A 106 -16.87 -16.26 1.08
CA ARG A 106 -16.65 -17.50 1.81
C ARG A 106 -17.96 -18.24 2.06
N THR A 107 -17.99 -19.54 1.79
CA THR A 107 -19.14 -20.43 2.02
C THR A 107 -18.78 -21.67 2.87
N GLY A 108 -17.58 -21.64 3.54
CA GLY A 108 -17.12 -22.76 4.37
C GLY A 108 -15.66 -23.15 4.14
N GLN A 109 -14.97 -22.47 3.22
CA GLN A 109 -13.55 -22.75 2.96
C GLN A 109 -12.72 -22.57 4.22
N ALA A 110 -11.76 -23.49 4.45
CA ALA A 110 -10.89 -23.47 5.64
C ALA A 110 -9.94 -22.30 5.60
N ASP A 111 -9.31 -22.01 4.44
CA ASP A 111 -8.39 -20.92 4.23
C ASP A 111 -9.13 -19.75 3.58
N TYR A 112 -9.10 -18.59 4.20
CA TYR A 112 -9.83 -17.41 3.72
C TYR A 112 -9.31 -16.12 4.29
N LEU A 113 -9.58 -15.03 3.60
CA LEU A 113 -9.30 -13.67 4.04
C LEU A 113 -10.45 -13.08 4.85
N VAL A 114 -10.11 -12.32 5.88
CA VAL A 114 -11.04 -11.44 6.57
C VAL A 114 -10.58 -10.00 6.38
N LEU A 115 -11.32 -9.24 5.61
CA LEU A 115 -11.10 -7.80 5.46
C LEU A 115 -11.71 -7.11 6.68
N SER A 116 -10.86 -6.50 7.51
CA SER A 116 -11.25 -5.89 8.78
C SER A 116 -10.77 -4.45 8.88
N ASP A 117 -11.30 -3.70 9.84
CA ASP A 117 -10.98 -2.30 10.12
C ASP A 117 -10.09 -2.12 11.36
N GLU A 118 -9.13 -3.02 11.55
CA GLU A 118 -8.18 -2.94 12.66
C GLU A 118 -7.26 -1.70 12.53
N HIS A 119 -6.36 -1.52 13.49
CA HIS A 119 -5.47 -0.36 13.49
C HIS A 119 -4.37 -0.49 12.45
N GLY A 120 -4.39 0.40 11.45
CA GLY A 120 -3.42 0.48 10.36
C GLY A 120 -3.79 -0.36 9.14
N CYS A 121 -2.90 -0.33 8.15
CA CYS A 121 -3.00 -1.13 6.95
C CYS A 121 -1.96 -2.24 7.07
N PHE A 122 -2.35 -3.48 6.89
CA PHE A 122 -1.39 -4.60 6.91
C PHE A 122 -2.00 -5.89 6.38
N SER A 123 -1.10 -6.77 5.91
CA SER A 123 -1.43 -8.12 5.47
C SER A 123 -0.31 -9.12 5.80
N MET A 124 -0.62 -10.40 5.70
CA MET A 124 0.36 -11.47 5.55
C MET A 124 0.68 -11.68 4.08
N VAL A 125 1.81 -12.31 3.78
CA VAL A 125 2.23 -12.58 2.39
C VAL A 125 1.90 -14.00 1.97
N GLY A 126 1.03 -14.11 0.96
CA GLY A 126 0.54 -15.39 0.43
C GLY A 126 -0.60 -16.01 1.23
N ARG A 127 -1.04 -17.18 0.80
CA ARG A 127 -2.08 -17.97 1.48
C ARG A 127 -1.52 -18.61 2.75
N MET A 128 -1.96 -18.13 3.88
CA MET A 128 -1.71 -18.80 5.17
C MET A 128 -2.86 -19.76 5.47
N LYS A 129 -2.60 -20.76 6.28
CA LYS A 129 -3.66 -21.70 6.68
C LYS A 129 -4.67 -21.03 7.60
N GLY A 130 -5.95 -21.35 7.39
CA GLY A 130 -7.05 -20.88 8.22
C GLY A 130 -7.47 -19.44 7.93
N ARG A 131 -7.93 -18.76 8.97
CA ARG A 131 -8.39 -17.37 8.93
C ARG A 131 -7.20 -16.40 8.86
N GLN A 132 -7.15 -15.59 7.83
CA GLN A 132 -6.08 -14.61 7.58
C GLN A 132 -6.67 -13.20 7.50
N VAL A 133 -6.15 -12.28 8.30
CA VAL A 133 -6.65 -10.90 8.37
C VAL A 133 -5.89 -9.99 7.41
N ILE A 134 -6.63 -9.17 6.69
CA ILE A 134 -6.16 -7.95 6.05
C ILE A 134 -6.79 -6.78 6.80
N SER A 135 -5.97 -5.92 7.38
CA SER A 135 -6.45 -4.72 8.04
C SER A 135 -6.52 -3.54 7.07
N LEU A 136 -7.69 -2.93 7.03
CA LEU A 136 -8.01 -1.74 6.24
C LEU A 136 -8.57 -0.66 7.18
N GLY A 137 -7.83 -0.35 8.24
CA GLY A 137 -8.25 0.62 9.24
C GLY A 137 -8.30 2.06 8.75
N SER A 138 -8.48 2.98 9.68
CA SER A 138 -8.57 4.41 9.37
C SER A 138 -7.36 4.91 8.59
N GLY A 139 -7.58 5.44 7.38
CA GLY A 139 -6.55 5.92 6.46
C GLY A 139 -6.09 4.88 5.43
N CYS A 140 -6.68 3.67 5.41
CA CYS A 140 -6.36 2.61 4.45
C CYS A 140 -7.38 2.49 3.31
N LEU A 141 -8.53 3.16 3.43
CA LEU A 141 -9.66 3.03 2.50
C LEU A 141 -9.47 3.87 1.22
N TYR A 142 -8.30 3.71 0.61
CA TYR A 142 -7.99 4.16 -0.74
C TYR A 142 -7.80 2.94 -1.63
N ARG A 143 -8.31 2.99 -2.86
CA ARG A 143 -8.24 1.85 -3.79
C ARG A 143 -6.81 1.29 -3.91
N GLU A 144 -5.83 2.17 -4.04
CA GLU A 144 -4.41 1.84 -4.22
C GLU A 144 -3.84 1.11 -2.99
N VAL A 145 -4.21 1.55 -1.78
CA VAL A 145 -3.79 0.92 -0.53
C VAL A 145 -4.44 -0.45 -0.39
N ILE A 146 -5.73 -0.56 -0.69
CA ILE A 146 -6.45 -1.85 -0.61
C ILE A 146 -5.87 -2.85 -1.61
N VAL A 147 -5.58 -2.42 -2.85
CA VAL A 147 -4.91 -3.27 -3.85
C VAL A 147 -3.55 -3.74 -3.33
N HIS A 148 -2.78 -2.86 -2.69
CA HIS A 148 -1.48 -3.18 -2.10
C HIS A 148 -1.59 -4.30 -1.05
N GLU A 149 -2.49 -4.16 -0.08
CA GLU A 149 -2.69 -5.18 0.96
C GLU A 149 -3.20 -6.51 0.39
N LEU A 150 -4.08 -6.45 -0.62
CA LEU A 150 -4.54 -7.64 -1.33
C LEU A 150 -3.41 -8.32 -2.11
N LEU A 151 -2.49 -7.57 -2.71
CA LEU A 151 -1.32 -8.13 -3.40
C LEU A 151 -0.39 -8.86 -2.42
N HIS A 152 -0.21 -8.37 -1.18
CA HIS A 152 0.49 -9.12 -0.15
C HIS A 152 -0.17 -10.48 0.08
N ALA A 153 -1.48 -10.51 0.32
CA ALA A 153 -2.21 -11.75 0.52
C ALA A 153 -2.16 -12.70 -0.70
N LEU A 154 -1.90 -12.18 -1.89
CA LEU A 154 -1.66 -12.97 -3.10
C LEU A 154 -0.23 -13.48 -3.23
N GLY A 155 0.68 -13.08 -2.31
CA GLY A 155 2.05 -13.55 -2.26
C GLY A 155 3.10 -12.60 -2.80
N PHE A 156 2.79 -11.31 -2.93
CA PHE A 156 3.74 -10.30 -3.38
C PHE A 156 4.40 -9.58 -2.20
N TRP A 157 5.71 -9.44 -2.28
CA TRP A 157 6.54 -8.62 -1.41
C TRP A 157 6.69 -7.22 -1.99
N HIS A 158 7.25 -6.31 -1.20
CA HIS A 158 7.55 -4.98 -1.69
C HIS A 158 8.61 -5.02 -2.80
N GLU A 159 8.32 -4.40 -3.93
CA GLU A 159 9.22 -4.38 -5.09
C GLU A 159 10.54 -3.65 -4.81
N GLN A 160 10.52 -2.60 -3.96
CA GLN A 160 11.73 -1.88 -3.56
C GLN A 160 12.69 -2.71 -2.70
N SER A 161 12.25 -3.84 -2.17
CA SER A 161 13.07 -4.72 -1.33
C SER A 161 13.78 -5.83 -2.12
N ARG A 162 13.58 -5.88 -3.43
CA ARG A 162 14.31 -6.81 -4.31
C ARG A 162 15.78 -6.50 -4.34
N THR A 163 16.60 -7.54 -4.41
CA THR A 163 18.08 -7.42 -4.52
C THR A 163 18.52 -6.81 -5.85
N ASP A 164 17.74 -6.97 -6.91
CA ASP A 164 18.00 -6.46 -8.25
C ASP A 164 17.26 -5.15 -8.57
N ARG A 165 16.60 -4.53 -7.57
CA ARG A 165 15.78 -3.31 -7.75
C ARG A 165 16.52 -2.17 -8.43
N ASP A 166 17.80 -1.99 -8.12
CA ASP A 166 18.61 -0.87 -8.62
C ASP A 166 18.81 -0.92 -10.15
N LEU A 167 18.50 -2.07 -10.80
CA LEU A 167 18.45 -2.20 -12.25
C LEU A 167 17.19 -1.59 -12.86
N PHE A 168 16.13 -1.38 -12.05
CA PHE A 168 14.80 -0.99 -12.51
C PHE A 168 14.33 0.33 -11.90
N VAL A 169 14.75 0.65 -10.67
CA VAL A 169 14.32 1.84 -9.94
C VAL A 169 15.51 2.59 -9.35
N ARG A 170 15.41 3.91 -9.30
CA ARG A 170 16.38 4.78 -8.63
C ARG A 170 15.81 5.29 -7.32
N ILE A 171 16.41 4.86 -6.21
CA ILE A 171 16.03 5.34 -4.88
C ILE A 171 16.61 6.74 -4.67
N ARG A 172 15.75 7.70 -4.36
CA ARG A 172 16.14 9.05 -3.96
C ARG A 172 16.36 9.09 -2.45
N LYS A 173 17.61 8.87 -2.03
CA LYS A 173 17.97 8.80 -0.61
C LYS A 173 17.67 10.11 0.15
N GLU A 174 17.69 11.23 -0.55
CA GLU A 174 17.35 12.55 -0.03
C GLU A 174 15.88 12.67 0.44
N ASN A 175 14.99 11.83 -0.11
CA ASN A 175 13.57 11.79 0.23
C ASN A 175 13.25 10.71 1.28
N VAL A 176 14.27 9.99 1.76
CA VAL A 176 14.09 8.96 2.80
C VAL A 176 14.12 9.62 4.17
N ILE A 177 13.09 9.40 4.96
CA ILE A 177 13.04 9.89 6.34
C ILE A 177 14.08 9.13 7.18
N SER A 178 15.05 9.86 7.74
CA SER A 178 16.02 9.30 8.67
C SER A 178 15.30 8.84 9.94
N SER A 179 15.16 7.56 10.13
CA SER A 179 14.76 6.99 11.41
C SER A 179 15.98 6.88 12.31
N LYS A 180 15.82 7.13 13.61
CA LYS A 180 16.90 6.98 14.62
C LYS A 180 17.30 5.52 14.88
N ARG A 181 16.68 4.55 14.21
CA ARG A 181 17.06 3.13 14.27
C ARG A 181 18.05 2.83 13.15
N PRO A 182 19.06 1.98 13.39
CA PRO A 182 19.93 1.54 12.32
C PRO A 182 19.04 0.94 11.23
N LEU A 183 19.06 1.58 10.07
CA LEU A 183 18.37 1.10 8.90
C LEU A 183 18.98 -0.27 8.57
N HIS A 184 18.19 -1.31 8.68
CA HIS A 184 18.48 -2.53 7.92
C HIS A 184 18.72 -2.07 6.46
N PRO A 185 19.61 -2.71 5.67
CA PRO A 185 19.94 -2.27 4.31
C PRO A 185 18.72 -2.10 3.39
N PHE A 186 17.56 -2.51 3.84
CA PHE A 186 16.25 -2.35 3.18
C PHE A 186 15.56 -1.11 3.72
N VAL A 187 15.73 -0.04 2.99
CA VAL A 187 15.19 1.28 3.27
C VAL A 187 13.67 1.25 3.18
N HIS A 188 12.97 1.72 4.22
CA HIS A 188 11.56 2.09 4.11
C HIS A 188 11.44 3.22 3.08
N LEU A 189 11.00 2.88 1.91
CA LEU A 189 10.84 3.81 0.81
C LEU A 189 9.37 4.19 0.69
N LEU A 190 9.06 5.45 0.95
CA LEU A 190 7.87 6.07 0.40
C LEU A 190 8.15 6.30 -1.09
N ILE A 191 7.68 5.41 -1.94
CA ILE A 191 7.62 5.67 -3.37
C ILE A 191 6.45 6.60 -3.58
N ASP A 192 6.75 7.86 -3.82
CA ASP A 192 5.79 8.81 -4.36
C ASP A 192 5.59 8.45 -5.84
N LEU A 193 4.59 7.62 -6.12
CA LEU A 193 4.16 7.32 -7.49
C LEU A 193 3.45 8.58 -8.01
N ARG A 194 4.15 9.39 -8.79
CA ARG A 194 3.57 10.46 -9.60
C ARG A 194 3.03 9.91 -10.90
#